data_7ab02f5d76167ac9147d8b4ef73ed45a
#
_entry.id   7ab02f5d76167ac9147d8b4ef73ed45a
#
_cell.length_a   1.000
_cell.length_b   1.000
_cell.length_c   1.000
_cell.angle_alpha   90.00
_cell.angle_beta   90.00
_cell.angle_gamma   90.00
#
_symmetry.space_group_name_H-M   'P 1'
#
loop_
_entity.id
_entity.type
_entity.pdbx_description
1 polymer ?
#
loop_
_entity_poly.entity_id
_entity_poly.type
_entity_poly.pdbx_seq_one_letter_code
_entity_poly.pdbx_strand_id
1 'polypeptide(L)'
;MAEEIAFKGMFIVSTPCAVLIDLYMKIFGKRPINSKDCLCFRLVLMFVLFISFDVLAHSQTDIGKQDITHFIPKGYKLFDKVYGDLNQDGATDCVLIIKAMRKDGFVKGDDGKVIDRNRRGIIILFSKQDGYEVALKNYDCFSSENEDGGDYGPPELSINIRRGKLYVDYNYGRYGFWGYCFRYQDSDFDLIGFDRSENWGATVFTKKSINFLTGTEYIDKNINSEHPDGKKVFRRKIVKMARKPLYKLSKIKDFDDLGVVLYWGKAYLKN
;
A
#
# COMPACT_ATOMS: atom_id res chain seq x y z
N MET A 1 -3.45 31.05 -61.70
CA MET A 1 -3.19 29.67 -61.25
C MET A 1 -3.20 29.74 -59.74
N ALA A 2 -4.31 29.36 -59.17
CA ALA A 2 -4.59 29.39 -57.77
C ALA A 2 -4.47 27.95 -57.24
N GLU A 3 -3.69 27.75 -56.22
CA GLU A 3 -3.68 26.48 -55.51
C GLU A 3 -4.56 26.59 -54.26
N GLU A 4 -5.54 25.74 -54.25
CA GLU A 4 -6.48 25.45 -53.21
C GLU A 4 -5.79 24.55 -52.17
N ILE A 5 -5.56 25.03 -50.94
CA ILE A 5 -5.13 24.17 -49.86
C ILE A 5 -6.34 23.90 -48.95
N ALA A 6 -6.81 22.67 -49.05
CA ALA A 6 -7.93 22.15 -48.27
C ALA A 6 -7.56 22.01 -46.78
N PHE A 7 -8.28 22.69 -45.91
CA PHE A 7 -8.30 22.49 -44.46
C PHE A 7 -9.33 21.38 -44.17
N LYS A 8 -8.86 20.16 -43.96
CA LYS A 8 -9.65 19.05 -43.40
C LYS A 8 -9.21 18.78 -41.97
N GLY A 9 -10.16 18.81 -41.05
CA GLY A 9 -10.04 18.10 -39.79
C GLY A 9 -10.25 18.91 -38.51
N MET A 10 -11.40 19.63 -38.42
CA MET A 10 -11.86 20.06 -37.11
C MET A 10 -12.93 19.10 -36.62
N PHE A 11 -12.54 18.14 -35.78
CA PHE A 11 -13.48 17.33 -35.04
C PHE A 11 -14.23 18.22 -34.04
N ILE A 12 -15.46 18.55 -34.39
CA ILE A 12 -16.41 19.18 -33.47
C ILE A 12 -16.84 18.07 -32.50
N VAL A 13 -16.26 18.08 -31.31
CA VAL A 13 -16.78 17.31 -30.17
C VAL A 13 -18.12 17.95 -29.82
N SER A 14 -19.21 17.36 -30.29
CA SER A 14 -20.55 17.75 -29.89
C SER A 14 -20.69 17.47 -28.39
N THR A 15 -20.78 18.55 -27.61
CA THR A 15 -21.01 18.44 -26.16
C THR A 15 -22.31 17.68 -25.89
N PRO A 16 -22.36 16.77 -24.92
CA PRO A 16 -23.56 15.97 -24.58
C PRO A 16 -24.81 16.82 -24.32
N CYS A 17 -24.66 18.08 -23.94
CA CYS A 17 -25.74 19.01 -23.73
C CYS A 17 -26.52 19.36 -25.01
N ALA A 18 -25.88 19.50 -26.17
CA ALA A 18 -26.57 19.87 -27.40
C ALA A 18 -27.49 18.73 -27.88
N VAL A 19 -27.08 17.50 -27.75
CA VAL A 19 -27.90 16.34 -28.13
C VAL A 19 -29.10 16.16 -27.19
N LEU A 20 -28.93 16.43 -25.90
CA LEU A 20 -30.01 16.36 -24.91
C LEU A 20 -31.07 17.46 -25.09
N ILE A 21 -30.64 18.66 -25.44
CA ILE A 21 -31.55 19.76 -25.73
C ILE A 21 -32.37 19.46 -27.01
N ASP A 22 -31.75 18.92 -28.05
CA ASP A 22 -32.43 18.55 -29.30
C ASP A 22 -33.44 17.40 -29.07
N LEU A 23 -33.08 16.41 -28.27
CA LEU A 23 -33.96 15.31 -27.88
C LEU A 23 -35.16 15.80 -27.06
N TYR A 24 -34.94 16.71 -26.12
CA TYR A 24 -36.00 17.33 -25.32
C TYR A 24 -36.98 18.13 -26.19
N MET A 25 -36.48 18.93 -27.12
CA MET A 25 -37.33 19.72 -28.05
C MET A 25 -38.15 18.84 -29.00
N LYS A 26 -37.63 17.65 -29.37
CA LYS A 26 -38.37 16.67 -30.18
C LYS A 26 -39.45 15.93 -29.40
N ILE A 27 -39.29 15.67 -28.11
CA ILE A 27 -40.25 14.90 -27.31
C ILE A 27 -41.39 15.79 -26.78
N PHE A 28 -41.09 16.99 -26.33
CA PHE A 28 -42.06 17.83 -25.58
C PHE A 28 -42.64 19.02 -26.35
N GLY A 29 -42.13 19.35 -27.51
CA GLY A 29 -42.64 20.43 -28.34
C GLY A 29 -42.69 21.82 -27.63
N LYS A 30 -43.28 22.82 -28.27
CA LYS A 30 -43.43 24.19 -27.71
C LYS A 30 -44.65 24.33 -26.77
N ARG A 31 -44.81 23.52 -25.76
CA ARG A 31 -45.87 23.68 -24.74
C ARG A 31 -45.38 24.55 -23.58
N PRO A 32 -46.24 25.39 -22.96
CA PRO A 32 -45.85 26.14 -21.77
C PRO A 32 -45.57 25.20 -20.61
N ILE A 33 -44.42 25.39 -19.96
CA ILE A 33 -43.91 24.56 -18.87
C ILE A 33 -44.75 24.81 -17.61
N ASN A 34 -45.45 23.79 -17.12
CA ASN A 34 -46.19 23.85 -15.86
C ASN A 34 -45.22 23.60 -14.67
N SER A 35 -45.58 24.09 -13.48
CA SER A 35 -44.68 24.03 -12.29
C SER A 35 -44.24 22.61 -11.92
N LYS A 36 -45.06 21.59 -12.23
CA LYS A 36 -44.73 20.16 -12.00
C LYS A 36 -43.70 19.62 -12.99
N ASP A 37 -43.73 20.11 -14.24
CA ASP A 37 -42.79 19.71 -15.28
C ASP A 37 -41.37 20.29 -15.00
N CYS A 38 -41.32 21.46 -14.37
CA CYS A 38 -40.09 22.10 -13.93
C CYS A 38 -39.36 21.28 -12.84
N LEU A 39 -40.09 20.62 -11.95
CA LEU A 39 -39.53 19.77 -10.92
C LEU A 39 -38.92 18.47 -11.50
N CYS A 40 -39.66 17.81 -12.40
CA CYS A 40 -39.18 16.64 -13.13
C CYS A 40 -37.94 16.94 -13.96
N PHE A 41 -37.89 18.10 -14.63
CA PHE A 41 -36.71 18.53 -15.40
C PHE A 41 -35.48 18.76 -14.52
N ARG A 42 -35.66 19.39 -13.36
CA ARG A 42 -34.56 19.58 -12.38
C ARG A 42 -34.06 18.25 -11.84
N LEU A 43 -34.93 17.29 -11.57
CA LEU A 43 -34.54 15.97 -11.10
C LEU A 43 -33.77 15.17 -12.16
N VAL A 44 -34.23 15.20 -13.41
CA VAL A 44 -33.55 14.56 -14.54
C VAL A 44 -32.19 15.22 -14.80
N LEU A 45 -32.09 16.54 -14.73
CA LEU A 45 -30.82 17.28 -14.92
C LEU A 45 -29.83 16.94 -13.80
N MET A 46 -30.28 16.84 -12.53
CA MET A 46 -29.47 16.41 -11.40
C MET A 46 -29.00 14.96 -11.56
N PHE A 47 -29.85 14.07 -12.06
CA PHE A 47 -29.53 12.67 -12.30
C PHE A 47 -28.51 12.51 -13.43
N VAL A 48 -28.64 13.27 -14.50
CA VAL A 48 -27.66 13.29 -15.61
C VAL A 48 -26.33 13.89 -15.19
N LEU A 49 -26.33 14.92 -14.34
CA LEU A 49 -25.10 15.48 -13.76
C LEU A 49 -24.42 14.48 -12.79
N PHE A 50 -25.20 13.68 -12.04
CA PHE A 50 -24.66 12.63 -11.18
C PHE A 50 -24.01 11.52 -12.01
N ILE A 51 -24.65 11.04 -13.07
CA ILE A 51 -24.09 10.00 -13.96
C ILE A 51 -22.85 10.50 -14.70
N SER A 52 -22.81 11.78 -15.11
CA SER A 52 -21.63 12.35 -15.79
C SER A 52 -20.43 12.51 -14.82
N PHE A 53 -20.65 12.64 -13.52
CA PHE A 53 -19.58 12.65 -12.52
C PHE A 53 -18.95 11.28 -12.33
N ASP A 54 -19.74 10.20 -12.35
CA ASP A 54 -19.24 8.83 -12.22
C ASP A 54 -18.47 8.37 -13.47
N VAL A 55 -18.83 8.84 -14.66
CA VAL A 55 -18.13 8.51 -15.93
C VAL A 55 -16.76 9.22 -16.02
N LEU A 56 -16.62 10.42 -15.44
CA LEU A 56 -15.34 11.14 -15.38
C LEU A 56 -14.38 10.53 -14.34
N ALA A 57 -14.90 9.85 -13.30
CA ALA A 57 -14.07 9.18 -12.30
C ALA A 57 -13.48 7.86 -12.79
N HIS A 58 -13.90 7.31 -13.93
CA HIS A 58 -13.45 6.01 -14.46
C HIS A 58 -12.57 6.09 -15.70
N SER A 59 -12.15 7.26 -16.15
CA SER A 59 -11.01 7.32 -17.07
C SER A 59 -9.71 7.23 -16.28
N GLN A 60 -9.42 6.07 -15.68
CA GLN A 60 -8.05 5.66 -15.51
C GLN A 60 -7.46 5.59 -16.93
N THR A 61 -6.84 6.68 -17.34
CA THR A 61 -5.89 6.63 -18.44
C THR A 61 -4.93 5.52 -18.10
N ASP A 62 -4.95 4.48 -18.89
CA ASP A 62 -3.90 3.48 -18.98
C ASP A 62 -2.66 4.27 -19.43
N ILE A 63 -2.02 4.95 -18.47
CA ILE A 63 -0.75 5.63 -18.66
C ILE A 63 0.15 4.52 -19.12
N GLY A 64 0.62 4.60 -20.37
CA GLY A 64 1.41 3.59 -21.03
C GLY A 64 2.41 3.06 -20.02
N LYS A 65 2.26 1.78 -19.65
CA LYS A 65 3.00 1.10 -18.59
C LYS A 65 4.48 1.32 -18.86
N GLN A 66 5.05 2.36 -18.25
CA GLN A 66 6.49 2.50 -18.24
C GLN A 66 7.03 1.21 -17.65
N ASP A 67 7.92 0.57 -18.37
CA ASP A 67 8.49 -0.70 -17.94
C ASP A 67 9.23 -0.50 -16.61
N ILE A 68 8.59 -0.88 -15.51
CA ILE A 68 9.14 -0.77 -14.14
C ILE A 68 10.42 -1.61 -13.97
N THR A 69 10.73 -2.50 -14.91
CA THR A 69 11.94 -3.35 -14.84
C THR A 69 13.23 -2.53 -14.92
N HIS A 70 13.19 -1.33 -15.52
CA HIS A 70 14.33 -0.42 -15.58
C HIS A 70 14.79 0.05 -14.19
N PHE A 71 13.91 0.04 -13.19
CA PHE A 71 14.25 0.42 -11.82
C PHE A 71 14.87 -0.70 -11.00
N ILE A 72 14.82 -1.94 -11.50
CA ILE A 72 15.40 -3.12 -10.83
C ILE A 72 16.89 -3.15 -11.13
N PRO A 73 17.77 -3.11 -10.10
CA PRO A 73 19.21 -3.10 -10.35
C PRO A 73 19.68 -4.47 -10.85
N LYS A 74 20.82 -4.45 -11.56
CA LYS A 74 21.49 -5.68 -11.99
C LYS A 74 21.78 -6.57 -10.78
N GLY A 75 21.47 -7.86 -10.90
CA GLY A 75 21.65 -8.84 -9.84
C GLY A 75 20.44 -8.98 -8.91
N TYR A 76 19.33 -8.33 -9.25
CA TYR A 76 18.03 -8.51 -8.60
C TYR A 76 16.97 -8.91 -9.61
N LYS A 77 15.90 -9.52 -9.11
CA LYS A 77 14.66 -9.79 -9.85
C LYS A 77 13.47 -9.19 -9.13
N LEU A 78 12.41 -8.89 -9.87
CA LEU A 78 11.12 -8.54 -9.27
C LEU A 78 10.60 -9.75 -8.50
N PHE A 79 10.20 -9.52 -7.25
CA PHE A 79 9.58 -10.53 -6.39
C PHE A 79 8.07 -10.26 -6.28
N ASP A 80 7.68 -9.01 -5.98
CA ASP A 80 6.29 -8.59 -5.86
C ASP A 80 6.16 -7.09 -6.16
N LYS A 81 4.94 -6.60 -6.38
CA LYS A 81 4.65 -5.18 -6.59
C LYS A 81 3.28 -4.80 -6.06
N VAL A 82 3.19 -3.61 -5.48
CA VAL A 82 1.95 -3.05 -4.94
C VAL A 82 1.78 -1.61 -5.43
N TYR A 83 0.55 -1.22 -5.73
CA TYR A 83 0.20 0.10 -6.22
C TYR A 83 -0.68 0.85 -5.22
N GLY A 84 -0.50 2.17 -5.11
CA GLY A 84 -1.32 3.07 -4.29
C GLY A 84 -0.69 4.45 -4.17
N ASP A 85 -1.43 5.43 -3.72
CA ASP A 85 -0.96 6.80 -3.53
C ASP A 85 -0.27 6.93 -2.16
N LEU A 86 1.05 7.07 -2.15
CA LEU A 86 1.89 7.14 -0.94
C LEU A 86 2.22 8.57 -0.50
N ASN A 87 2.33 9.49 -1.46
CA ASN A 87 2.67 10.88 -1.22
C ASN A 87 1.42 11.78 -1.15
N GLN A 88 0.23 11.21 -1.39
CA GLN A 88 -1.07 11.86 -1.36
C GLN A 88 -1.22 12.99 -2.40
N ASP A 89 -0.61 12.81 -3.58
CA ASP A 89 -0.74 13.72 -4.72
C ASP A 89 -1.90 13.33 -5.68
N GLY A 90 -2.58 12.22 -5.40
CA GLY A 90 -3.67 11.67 -6.19
C GLY A 90 -3.23 10.78 -7.34
N ALA A 91 -1.93 10.62 -7.57
CA ALA A 91 -1.39 9.70 -8.55
C ALA A 91 -1.07 8.33 -7.94
N THR A 92 -1.08 7.29 -8.77
CA THR A 92 -0.82 5.92 -8.30
C THR A 92 0.68 5.62 -8.32
N ASP A 93 1.29 5.55 -7.15
CA ASP A 93 2.68 5.14 -6.94
C ASP A 93 2.85 3.64 -7.04
N CYS A 94 4.11 3.18 -7.14
CA CYS A 94 4.46 1.77 -7.21
C CYS A 94 5.52 1.41 -6.18
N VAL A 95 5.28 0.34 -5.42
CA VAL A 95 6.27 -0.28 -4.54
C VAL A 95 6.69 -1.60 -5.16
N LEU A 96 7.98 -1.78 -5.37
CA LEU A 96 8.58 -3.01 -5.87
C LEU A 96 9.27 -3.74 -4.72
N ILE A 97 8.97 -5.00 -4.53
CA ILE A 97 9.78 -5.91 -3.73
C ILE A 97 10.70 -6.63 -4.70
N ILE A 98 11.98 -6.49 -4.46
CA ILE A 98 13.02 -7.12 -5.28
C ILE A 98 13.75 -8.19 -4.48
N LYS A 99 14.26 -9.20 -5.15
CA LYS A 99 15.05 -10.27 -4.54
C LYS A 99 16.42 -10.34 -5.18
N ALA A 100 17.46 -10.40 -4.36
CA ALA A 100 18.82 -10.59 -4.83
C ALA A 100 18.98 -11.95 -5.55
N MET A 101 19.93 -12.03 -6.48
CA MET A 101 20.25 -13.23 -7.26
C MET A 101 21.73 -13.61 -7.09
N ARG A 102 22.25 -13.49 -5.87
CA ARG A 102 23.64 -13.81 -5.55
C ARG A 102 23.83 -15.32 -5.47
N LYS A 103 24.96 -15.82 -5.98
CA LYS A 103 25.27 -17.25 -5.98
C LYS A 103 25.48 -17.82 -4.57
N ASP A 104 26.03 -17.04 -3.67
CA ASP A 104 26.24 -17.36 -2.26
C ASP A 104 24.95 -17.40 -1.44
N GLY A 105 23.86 -16.82 -1.97
CA GLY A 105 22.53 -16.95 -1.39
C GLY A 105 21.84 -18.30 -1.65
N PHE A 106 22.42 -19.18 -2.45
CA PHE A 106 21.90 -20.53 -2.67
C PHE A 106 22.64 -21.51 -1.75
N VAL A 107 21.94 -22.04 -0.75
CA VAL A 107 22.50 -22.93 0.26
C VAL A 107 21.94 -24.34 0.13
N LYS A 108 22.67 -25.36 0.59
CA LYS A 108 22.14 -26.73 0.71
C LYS A 108 21.37 -26.87 2.01
N GLY A 109 20.12 -27.29 1.94
CA GLY A 109 19.36 -27.73 3.10
C GLY A 109 19.79 -29.11 3.60
N ASP A 110 19.28 -29.51 4.76
CA ASP A 110 19.58 -30.80 5.40
C ASP A 110 19.13 -31.99 4.55
N ASP A 111 18.11 -31.81 3.71
CA ASP A 111 17.62 -32.78 2.73
C ASP A 111 18.44 -32.81 1.43
N GLY A 112 19.53 -32.04 1.35
CA GLY A 112 20.41 -31.92 0.19
C GLY A 112 19.88 -31.06 -0.95
N LYS A 113 18.67 -30.51 -0.84
CA LYS A 113 18.11 -29.60 -1.85
C LYS A 113 18.74 -28.21 -1.77
N VAL A 114 18.83 -27.53 -2.92
CA VAL A 114 19.31 -26.15 -2.98
C VAL A 114 18.15 -25.22 -2.63
N ILE A 115 18.37 -24.38 -1.64
CA ILE A 115 17.41 -23.39 -1.14
C ILE A 115 17.92 -22.00 -1.50
N ASP A 116 17.08 -21.16 -2.10
CA ASP A 116 17.38 -19.74 -2.40
C ASP A 116 17.08 -18.88 -1.17
N ARG A 117 18.12 -18.56 -0.37
CA ARG A 117 18.07 -17.66 0.79
C ARG A 117 18.51 -16.24 0.48
N ASN A 118 18.48 -15.84 -0.80
CA ASN A 118 18.74 -14.46 -1.17
C ASN A 118 17.73 -13.51 -0.50
N ARG A 119 18.25 -12.43 0.06
CA ARG A 119 17.45 -11.41 0.75
C ARG A 119 16.61 -10.61 -0.24
N ARG A 120 15.57 -9.99 0.27
CA ARG A 120 14.67 -9.12 -0.48
C ARG A 120 14.85 -7.66 -0.04
N GLY A 121 14.51 -6.75 -0.93
CA GLY A 121 14.56 -5.32 -0.69
C GLY A 121 13.34 -4.61 -1.25
N ILE A 122 13.29 -3.29 -1.07
CA ILE A 122 12.19 -2.44 -1.49
C ILE A 122 12.69 -1.29 -2.35
N ILE A 123 11.95 -0.98 -3.42
CA ILE A 123 12.09 0.24 -4.22
C ILE A 123 10.72 0.91 -4.24
N ILE A 124 10.65 2.19 -3.91
CA ILE A 124 9.43 2.98 -3.98
C ILE A 124 9.56 3.98 -5.11
N LEU A 125 8.56 4.00 -5.97
CA LEU A 125 8.50 4.81 -7.17
C LEU A 125 7.28 5.72 -7.07
N PHE A 126 7.48 7.03 -7.16
CA PHE A 126 6.40 8.00 -7.27
C PHE A 126 6.01 8.20 -8.72
N SER A 127 4.71 8.22 -8.96
CA SER A 127 4.15 8.54 -10.27
C SER A 127 4.46 9.97 -10.67
N LYS A 128 4.81 10.18 -11.94
CA LYS A 128 5.03 11.49 -12.58
C LYS A 128 4.31 11.51 -13.92
N GLN A 129 4.19 12.69 -14.52
CA GLN A 129 3.51 12.86 -15.82
C GLN A 129 4.04 11.92 -16.90
N ASP A 130 5.37 11.70 -16.92
CA ASP A 130 6.06 10.90 -17.96
C ASP A 130 6.54 9.53 -17.44
N GLY A 131 5.99 9.03 -16.31
CA GLY A 131 6.35 7.73 -15.78
C GLY A 131 6.57 7.71 -14.27
N TYR A 132 7.69 7.13 -13.83
CA TYR A 132 8.02 6.99 -12.42
C TYR A 132 9.36 7.62 -12.05
N GLU A 133 9.44 8.18 -10.85
CA GLU A 133 10.67 8.66 -10.22
C GLU A 133 10.96 7.83 -8.96
N VAL A 134 12.23 7.52 -8.73
CA VAL A 134 12.63 6.77 -7.54
C VAL A 134 12.55 7.66 -6.30
N ALA A 135 11.64 7.31 -5.38
CA ALA A 135 11.49 7.97 -4.08
C ALA A 135 12.40 7.35 -3.01
N LEU A 136 12.59 6.02 -3.04
CA LEU A 136 13.41 5.31 -2.07
C LEU A 136 13.95 4.00 -2.65
N LYS A 137 15.16 3.63 -2.23
CA LYS A 137 15.75 2.31 -2.43
C LYS A 137 16.32 1.81 -1.12
N ASN A 138 15.98 0.58 -0.74
CA ASN A 138 16.60 -0.13 0.36
C ASN A 138 16.72 -1.60 -0.02
N TYR A 139 17.93 -2.00 -0.37
CA TYR A 139 18.21 -3.36 -0.81
C TYR A 139 18.48 -4.28 0.38
N ASP A 140 18.09 -5.52 0.28
CA ASP A 140 18.41 -6.58 1.26
C ASP A 140 17.86 -6.33 2.69
N CYS A 141 16.87 -5.45 2.87
CA CYS A 141 16.31 -5.13 4.20
C CYS A 141 15.35 -6.20 4.74
N PHE A 142 14.82 -7.08 3.89
CA PHE A 142 13.97 -8.18 4.27
C PHE A 142 14.70 -9.52 4.16
N SER A 143 14.43 -10.42 5.09
CA SER A 143 14.87 -11.81 5.00
C SER A 143 14.31 -12.52 3.77
N SER A 144 14.87 -13.67 3.42
CA SER A 144 14.36 -14.52 2.36
C SER A 144 13.00 -15.13 2.77
N GLU A 145 12.17 -15.46 1.79
CA GLU A 145 10.97 -16.29 1.99
C GLU A 145 11.28 -17.74 2.36
N ASN A 146 12.55 -18.13 2.21
CA ASN A 146 13.05 -19.46 2.53
C ASN A 146 14.00 -19.43 3.73
N GLU A 147 13.89 -18.41 4.59
CA GLU A 147 14.68 -18.34 5.82
C GLU A 147 14.36 -19.53 6.72
N ASP A 148 15.32 -19.87 7.59
CA ASP A 148 15.08 -20.92 8.58
C ASP A 148 14.17 -20.37 9.69
N GLY A 149 12.94 -20.85 9.72
CA GLY A 149 11.96 -20.47 10.73
C GLY A 149 11.95 -21.38 11.96
N GLY A 150 12.94 -22.23 12.12
CA GLY A 150 12.96 -23.27 13.17
C GLY A 150 11.82 -24.28 12.96
N ASP A 151 11.07 -24.61 14.04
CA ASP A 151 9.90 -25.50 13.97
C ASP A 151 8.73 -24.91 13.17
N TYR A 152 8.83 -23.63 12.79
CA TYR A 152 7.83 -22.89 12.03
C TYR A 152 8.48 -22.39 10.75
N GLY A 153 7.77 -22.45 9.65
CA GLY A 153 8.23 -21.84 8.40
C GLY A 153 8.50 -20.33 8.56
N PRO A 154 9.23 -19.71 7.62
CA PRO A 154 9.47 -18.28 7.64
C PRO A 154 8.15 -17.51 7.59
N PRO A 155 8.08 -16.30 8.19
CA PRO A 155 6.87 -15.49 8.14
C PRO A 155 6.58 -15.04 6.72
N GLU A 156 5.30 -14.98 6.39
CA GLU A 156 4.85 -14.39 5.15
C GLU A 156 4.99 -12.86 5.22
N LEU A 157 5.80 -12.29 4.32
CA LEU A 157 5.93 -10.85 4.13
C LEU A 157 4.81 -10.36 3.22
N SER A 158 4.05 -9.37 3.66
CA SER A 158 3.10 -8.64 2.82
C SER A 158 3.29 -7.13 2.89
N ILE A 159 3.09 -6.47 1.76
CA ILE A 159 3.19 -5.01 1.63
C ILE A 159 1.82 -4.48 1.22
N ASN A 160 1.36 -3.45 1.90
CA ASN A 160 0.09 -2.80 1.60
C ASN A 160 0.21 -1.28 1.62
N ILE A 161 -0.56 -0.61 0.78
CA ILE A 161 -0.69 0.85 0.77
C ILE A 161 -2.13 1.21 1.14
N ARG A 162 -2.30 1.99 2.19
CA ARG A 162 -3.62 2.44 2.65
C ARG A 162 -3.55 3.87 3.19
N ARG A 163 -4.37 4.77 2.65
CA ARG A 163 -4.50 6.15 3.11
C ARG A 163 -3.14 6.88 3.22
N GLY A 164 -2.34 6.82 2.16
CA GLY A 164 -1.03 7.46 2.09
C GLY A 164 0.01 6.87 3.05
N LYS A 165 -0.13 5.62 3.47
CA LYS A 165 0.81 4.95 4.36
C LYS A 165 1.20 3.60 3.80
N LEU A 166 2.47 3.27 3.97
CA LEU A 166 3.04 1.97 3.65
C LEU A 166 2.98 1.07 4.89
N TYR A 167 2.43 -0.12 4.72
CA TYR A 167 2.41 -1.17 5.74
C TYR A 167 3.29 -2.32 5.29
N VAL A 168 4.16 -2.76 6.19
CA VAL A 168 5.04 -3.91 6.02
C VAL A 168 4.66 -4.90 7.12
N ASP A 169 4.02 -5.98 6.74
CA ASP A 169 3.47 -6.95 7.67
C ASP A 169 4.15 -8.31 7.52
N TYR A 170 4.48 -8.94 8.63
CA TYR A 170 4.99 -10.30 8.73
C TYR A 170 3.97 -11.17 9.48
N ASN A 171 3.52 -12.24 8.85
CA ASN A 171 2.51 -13.14 9.38
C ASN A 171 3.07 -14.54 9.63
N TYR A 172 2.98 -15.00 10.87
CA TYR A 172 3.35 -16.37 11.28
C TYR A 172 2.10 -17.27 11.44
N GLY A 173 1.01 -16.93 10.74
CA GLY A 173 -0.24 -17.66 10.85
C GLY A 173 -0.77 -17.68 12.28
N ARG A 174 -0.94 -18.88 12.87
CA ARG A 174 -1.47 -19.05 14.23
C ARG A 174 -0.55 -18.61 15.36
N TYR A 175 0.70 -18.23 15.08
CA TYR A 175 1.66 -17.77 16.10
C TYR A 175 1.70 -16.26 16.26
N GLY A 176 0.98 -15.55 15.41
CA GLY A 176 0.85 -14.11 15.48
C GLY A 176 1.42 -13.37 14.28
N PHE A 177 1.56 -12.09 14.44
CA PHE A 177 2.09 -11.21 13.40
C PHE A 177 2.84 -10.06 14.04
N TRP A 178 3.63 -9.35 13.23
CA TRP A 178 4.06 -7.99 13.48
C TRP A 178 4.00 -7.17 12.22
N GLY A 179 3.75 -5.88 12.39
CA GLY A 179 3.57 -4.95 11.30
C GLY A 179 4.17 -3.60 11.60
N TYR A 180 4.65 -2.96 10.55
CA TYR A 180 5.26 -1.65 10.57
C TYR A 180 4.42 -0.71 9.71
N CYS A 181 4.16 0.49 10.21
CA CYS A 181 3.44 1.53 9.48
C CYS A 181 4.36 2.71 9.22
N PHE A 182 4.58 3.02 7.95
CA PHE A 182 5.41 4.14 7.51
C PHE A 182 4.58 5.23 6.87
N ARG A 183 5.06 6.46 6.97
CA ARG A 183 4.52 7.63 6.27
C ARG A 183 5.64 8.37 5.57
N TYR A 184 5.39 8.77 4.33
CA TYR A 184 6.31 9.62 3.58
C TYR A 184 6.38 11.02 4.21
N GLN A 185 7.57 11.44 4.54
CA GLN A 185 7.87 12.75 5.14
C GLN A 185 9.36 13.06 4.98
N ASP A 186 9.69 14.32 4.68
CA ASP A 186 11.09 14.80 4.58
C ASP A 186 11.96 13.91 3.66
N SER A 187 11.44 13.57 2.47
CA SER A 187 12.09 12.77 1.43
C SER A 187 12.46 11.33 1.84
N ASP A 188 11.81 10.78 2.88
CA ASP A 188 11.97 9.39 3.32
C ASP A 188 10.64 8.87 3.88
N PHE A 189 10.60 7.63 4.33
CA PHE A 189 9.46 7.01 4.99
C PHE A 189 9.75 6.81 6.46
N ASP A 190 9.09 7.59 7.31
CA ASP A 190 9.23 7.54 8.76
C ASP A 190 8.37 6.43 9.35
N LEU A 191 8.95 5.59 10.21
CA LEU A 191 8.20 4.59 10.99
C LEU A 191 7.35 5.30 12.04
N ILE A 192 6.03 5.32 11.84
CA ILE A 192 5.07 5.99 12.71
C ILE A 192 4.30 5.04 13.61
N GLY A 193 4.29 3.75 13.30
CA GLY A 193 3.57 2.74 14.08
C GLY A 193 4.21 1.36 13.99
N PHE A 194 4.03 0.58 15.05
CA PHE A 194 4.42 -0.83 15.12
C PHE A 194 3.36 -1.61 15.89
N ASP A 195 2.88 -2.70 15.30
CA ASP A 195 1.90 -3.59 15.91
C ASP A 195 2.45 -5.01 15.97
N ARG A 196 2.17 -5.72 17.07
CA ARG A 196 2.52 -7.14 17.21
C ARG A 196 1.43 -7.89 17.96
N SER A 197 1.16 -9.10 17.53
CA SER A 197 0.37 -10.09 18.27
C SER A 197 1.20 -11.33 18.51
N GLU A 198 1.13 -11.84 19.71
CA GLU A 198 1.79 -13.06 20.16
C GLU A 198 0.71 -14.08 20.47
N ASN A 199 0.71 -15.16 19.71
CA ASN A 199 -0.34 -16.17 19.77
C ASN A 199 0.26 -17.56 20.01
N TRP A 200 -0.56 -18.44 20.55
CA TRP A 200 -0.33 -19.87 20.55
C TRP A 200 -1.58 -20.57 20.00
N GLY A 201 -1.51 -21.04 18.79
CA GLY A 201 -2.70 -21.52 18.06
C GLY A 201 -3.76 -20.43 17.92
N ALA A 202 -4.99 -20.71 18.34
CA ALA A 202 -6.10 -19.75 18.33
C ALA A 202 -6.05 -18.73 19.48
N THR A 203 -5.19 -18.97 20.49
CA THR A 203 -5.13 -18.14 21.69
C THR A 203 -4.16 -16.99 21.50
N VAL A 204 -4.67 -15.78 21.61
CA VAL A 204 -3.85 -14.55 21.64
C VAL A 204 -3.43 -14.30 23.10
N PHE A 205 -2.13 -14.26 23.38
CA PHE A 205 -1.60 -13.95 24.71
C PHE A 205 -1.43 -12.45 24.92
N THR A 206 -0.76 -11.82 23.97
CA THR A 206 -0.40 -10.40 24.10
C THR A 206 -0.56 -9.71 22.75
N LYS A 207 -1.07 -8.47 22.79
CA LYS A 207 -1.00 -7.54 21.69
C LYS A 207 -0.23 -6.31 22.13
N LYS A 208 0.65 -5.82 21.28
CA LYS A 208 1.41 -4.60 21.47
C LYS A 208 1.15 -3.66 20.30
N SER A 209 0.90 -2.39 20.59
CA SER A 209 0.76 -1.36 19.58
C SER A 209 1.54 -0.11 20.02
N ILE A 210 2.42 0.37 19.18
CA ILE A 210 3.25 1.55 19.41
C ILE A 210 2.87 2.64 18.43
N ASN A 211 2.53 3.80 18.93
CA ASN A 211 2.42 5.02 18.14
C ASN A 211 3.63 5.91 18.44
N PHE A 212 4.57 5.99 17.51
CA PHE A 212 5.82 6.74 17.68
C PHE A 212 5.59 8.26 17.65
N LEU A 213 4.54 8.75 16.97
CA LEU A 213 4.23 10.17 16.90
C LEU A 213 3.76 10.71 18.24
N THR A 214 3.00 9.91 18.99
CA THR A 214 2.47 10.30 20.32
C THR A 214 3.35 9.78 21.47
N GLY A 215 4.33 8.93 21.19
CA GLY A 215 5.13 8.25 22.21
C GLY A 215 4.27 7.40 23.13
N THR A 216 3.29 6.68 22.57
CA THR A 216 2.36 5.87 23.36
C THR A 216 2.44 4.42 22.93
N GLU A 217 2.62 3.52 23.91
CA GLU A 217 2.57 2.09 23.74
C GLU A 217 1.36 1.52 24.47
N TYR A 218 0.59 0.69 23.78
CA TYR A 218 -0.52 -0.10 24.31
C TYR A 218 -0.09 -1.56 24.40
N ILE A 219 -0.27 -2.17 25.57
CA ILE A 219 0.01 -3.58 25.81
C ILE A 219 -1.28 -4.21 26.33
N ASP A 220 -1.90 -5.06 25.50
CA ASP A 220 -3.11 -5.79 25.84
C ASP A 220 -2.72 -7.24 26.18
N LYS A 221 -2.76 -7.61 27.46
CA LYS A 221 -2.51 -8.97 27.92
C LYS A 221 -3.84 -9.72 28.08
N ASN A 222 -3.96 -10.88 27.48
CA ASN A 222 -5.10 -11.76 27.69
C ASN A 222 -5.00 -12.40 29.09
N ILE A 223 -5.93 -12.08 29.97
CA ILE A 223 -5.98 -12.59 31.34
C ILE A 223 -6.77 -13.90 31.45
N ASN A 224 -7.31 -14.41 30.34
CA ASN A 224 -8.04 -15.67 30.23
C ASN A 224 -7.35 -16.63 29.23
N SER A 225 -6.03 -16.53 29.05
CA SER A 225 -5.28 -17.31 28.07
C SER A 225 -5.15 -18.80 28.42
N GLU A 226 -5.43 -19.21 29.66
CA GLU A 226 -5.44 -20.61 30.11
C GLU A 226 -6.68 -21.35 29.61
N HIS A 227 -7.68 -20.63 29.09
CA HIS A 227 -8.92 -21.20 28.54
C HIS A 227 -9.00 -20.92 27.03
N PRO A 228 -8.40 -21.75 26.16
CA PRO A 228 -8.32 -21.50 24.70
C PRO A 228 -9.68 -21.31 24.03
N ASP A 229 -10.69 -22.05 24.50
CA ASP A 229 -12.08 -21.98 24.00
C ASP A 229 -12.92 -20.91 24.73
N GLY A 230 -12.35 -20.26 25.71
CA GLY A 230 -13.01 -19.25 26.52
C GLY A 230 -13.04 -17.89 25.83
N LYS A 231 -13.88 -16.99 26.37
CA LYS A 231 -13.95 -15.60 25.91
C LYS A 231 -12.60 -14.91 26.14
N LYS A 232 -12.01 -14.31 25.09
CA LYS A 232 -10.78 -13.51 25.21
C LYS A 232 -11.06 -12.25 26.03
N VAL A 233 -10.35 -12.09 27.15
CA VAL A 233 -10.46 -10.94 28.06
C VAL A 233 -9.12 -10.25 28.13
N PHE A 234 -9.05 -9.01 27.66
CA PHE A 234 -7.80 -8.25 27.64
C PHE A 234 -7.75 -7.21 28.75
N ARG A 235 -6.61 -7.15 29.44
CA ARG A 235 -6.23 -6.07 30.34
C ARG A 235 -5.23 -5.17 29.62
N ARG A 236 -5.59 -3.91 29.44
CA ARG A 236 -4.74 -2.91 28.78
C ARG A 236 -3.83 -2.20 29.78
N LYS A 237 -2.53 -2.14 29.44
CA LYS A 237 -1.55 -1.24 30.02
C LYS A 237 -1.18 -0.19 28.98
N ILE A 238 -1.11 1.07 29.41
CA ILE A 238 -0.67 2.19 28.56
C ILE A 238 0.66 2.68 29.11
N VAL A 239 1.67 2.77 28.25
CA VAL A 239 3.00 3.24 28.59
C VAL A 239 3.31 4.49 27.79
N LYS A 240 3.75 5.55 28.44
CA LYS A 240 4.30 6.74 27.79
C LYS A 240 5.80 6.56 27.60
N MET A 241 6.25 6.74 26.38
CA MET A 241 7.66 6.64 26.00
C MET A 241 8.23 8.03 25.70
N ALA A 242 9.50 8.22 26.00
CA ALA A 242 10.21 9.40 25.51
C ALA A 242 10.20 9.43 23.98
N ARG A 243 9.91 10.58 23.41
CA ARG A 243 9.99 10.79 21.96
C ARG A 243 11.44 10.69 21.52
N LYS A 244 11.66 9.92 20.46
CA LYS A 244 12.96 9.73 19.81
C LYS A 244 12.83 10.05 18.34
N PRO A 245 13.93 10.36 17.64
CA PRO A 245 13.92 10.41 16.17
C PRO A 245 13.31 9.12 15.59
N LEU A 246 12.46 9.27 14.58
CA LEU A 246 11.79 8.14 13.94
C LEU A 246 12.81 7.31 13.14
N TYR A 247 12.59 6.00 13.07
CA TYR A 247 13.34 5.16 12.15
C TYR A 247 12.95 5.48 10.73
N LYS A 248 13.93 5.66 9.86
CA LYS A 248 13.73 5.91 8.43
C LYS A 248 13.88 4.63 7.64
N LEU A 249 12.95 4.37 6.73
CA LEU A 249 12.93 3.14 5.93
C LEU A 249 14.24 2.95 5.15
N SER A 250 14.83 4.03 4.63
CA SER A 250 16.13 3.98 3.94
C SER A 250 17.29 3.51 4.81
N LYS A 251 17.15 3.54 6.15
CA LYS A 251 18.19 3.22 7.14
C LYS A 251 17.98 1.90 7.85
N ILE A 252 16.85 1.24 7.64
CA ILE A 252 16.58 -0.08 8.21
C ILE A 252 17.42 -1.11 7.45
N LYS A 253 18.35 -1.75 8.15
CA LYS A 253 19.22 -2.78 7.57
C LYS A 253 18.55 -4.14 7.56
N ASP A 254 17.77 -4.42 8.61
CA ASP A 254 17.10 -5.68 8.82
C ASP A 254 15.79 -5.46 9.60
N PHE A 255 14.69 -5.93 9.04
CA PHE A 255 13.38 -5.80 9.67
C PHE A 255 13.18 -6.76 10.83
N ASP A 256 13.85 -7.91 10.80
CA ASP A 256 13.77 -8.89 11.88
C ASP A 256 14.48 -8.35 13.13
N ASP A 257 15.69 -7.80 12.99
CA ASP A 257 16.40 -7.11 14.05
C ASP A 257 15.60 -5.93 14.62
N LEU A 258 14.99 -5.13 13.73
CA LEU A 258 14.14 -4.02 14.15
C LEU A 258 12.94 -4.53 14.97
N GLY A 259 12.30 -5.62 14.56
CA GLY A 259 11.20 -6.25 15.29
C GLY A 259 11.61 -6.69 16.69
N VAL A 260 12.78 -7.30 16.84
CA VAL A 260 13.36 -7.68 18.13
C VAL A 260 13.59 -6.45 19.01
N VAL A 261 14.20 -5.39 18.46
CA VAL A 261 14.45 -4.13 19.20
C VAL A 261 13.17 -3.47 19.67
N LEU A 262 12.14 -3.43 18.84
CA LEU A 262 10.88 -2.77 19.16
C LEU A 262 10.06 -3.57 20.19
N TYR A 263 10.23 -4.88 20.23
CA TYR A 263 9.49 -5.74 21.14
C TYR A 263 10.21 -5.98 22.47
N TRP A 264 11.49 -6.36 22.41
CA TRP A 264 12.28 -6.77 23.59
C TRP A 264 13.25 -5.69 24.09
N GLY A 265 13.57 -4.72 23.21
CA GLY A 265 14.59 -3.71 23.47
C GLY A 265 15.98 -4.10 22.96
N LYS A 266 16.88 -3.11 22.90
CA LYS A 266 18.22 -3.28 22.31
C LYS A 266 19.12 -4.30 23.01
N ALA A 267 18.82 -4.66 24.24
CA ALA A 267 19.63 -5.64 25.00
C ALA A 267 19.64 -7.04 24.35
N TYR A 268 18.61 -7.37 23.59
CA TYR A 268 18.48 -8.67 22.92
C TYR A 268 19.30 -8.82 21.63
N LEU A 269 19.82 -7.74 21.06
CA LEU A 269 20.70 -7.78 19.87
C LEU A 269 22.19 -8.03 20.22
N LYS A 270 22.53 -8.19 21.49
CA LYS A 270 23.94 -8.30 21.96
C LYS A 270 24.41 -9.73 22.24
N ASN A 271 23.58 -10.73 21.94
CA ASN A 271 23.93 -12.14 22.15
C ASN A 271 24.15 -12.85 20.83
#